data_0dce51db297507b74ae85d84194293b7
#
_entry.id   0dce51db297507b74ae85d84194293b7
#
_cell.length_a   1.000
_cell.length_b   1.000
_cell.length_c   1.000
_cell.angle_alpha   90.00
_cell.angle_beta   90.00
_cell.angle_gamma   90.00
#
_symmetry.space_group_name_H-M   'P 1'
#
loop_
_entity.id
_entity.type
_entity.pdbx_description
1 polymer ?
#
loop_
_entity_poly.entity_id
_entity_poly.type
_entity_poly.pdbx_seq_one_letter_code
_entity_poly.pdbx_strand_id
1 'polypeptide(L)'
;VTFKGSMKNHMDFRDVVHATQAQMLKQYGENVFQGRIIEVHIGTLLSDQAFTFTDWTAEMKAKASICISQNEVLIESLQIAISRIQIMINKGMDNENKMLQKLVDIAKKRINEISSGKNLALAPDKNAKYFAEVVVDLDIIDEPMIADPDVNNQDVSKRYTHDTIRPISFYKAKKKVDLGFIGSCMVHKGDMKILAQMLKNHEKKFGNVEFKAPLVVAPPTYNIVDELKNEGDWAVLQKYCGFEFNDNSPKNNARVDYENVLYLERPGCNLCMGNQEKASKGDTVLATSTRLFKGRVVEDANNKKGESLLASTPVVVLSSILGRTPAIEEYKDAVKGIDLTKFSPPTENASNSISTNF
;
A
#
# COMPACT_ATOMS: atom_id res chain seq x y z
N VAL A 1 18.04 8.22 1.74
CA VAL A 1 17.48 7.28 2.73
C VAL A 1 18.06 5.91 2.47
N THR A 2 18.58 5.25 3.50
CA THR A 2 19.15 3.91 3.38
C THR A 2 18.47 2.98 4.38
N PHE A 3 17.90 1.89 3.89
CA PHE A 3 17.35 0.83 4.74
C PHE A 3 18.43 -0.22 5.04
N LYS A 4 18.52 -0.66 6.29
CA LYS A 4 19.38 -1.76 6.73
C LYS A 4 18.64 -2.66 7.72
N GLY A 5 19.17 -3.87 7.94
CA GLY A 5 18.52 -4.88 8.76
C GLY A 5 17.38 -5.58 8.00
N SER A 6 16.47 -6.20 8.74
CA SER A 6 15.37 -6.98 8.20
C SER A 6 14.04 -6.59 8.84
N MET A 7 12.99 -6.49 8.04
CA MET A 7 11.65 -6.28 8.56
C MET A 7 11.19 -7.49 9.39
N LYS A 8 10.47 -7.22 10.47
CA LYS A 8 9.79 -8.27 11.24
C LYS A 8 8.56 -8.76 10.47
N ASN A 9 8.28 -10.05 10.52
CA ASN A 9 7.21 -10.68 9.73
C ASN A 9 5.81 -10.11 9.99
N HIS A 10 5.59 -9.49 11.14
CA HIS A 10 4.31 -8.86 11.49
C HIS A 10 4.25 -7.37 11.13
N MET A 11 5.27 -6.82 10.46
CA MET A 11 5.30 -5.42 10.03
C MET A 11 4.98 -5.30 8.55
N ASP A 12 4.04 -4.43 8.23
CA ASP A 12 3.78 -3.99 6.86
C ASP A 12 4.79 -2.90 6.45
N PHE A 13 5.17 -2.87 5.17
CA PHE A 13 6.17 -1.88 4.73
C PHE A 13 5.65 -0.44 4.83
N ARG A 14 4.35 -0.21 4.77
CA ARG A 14 3.76 1.12 5.00
C ARG A 14 4.04 1.63 6.42
N ASP A 15 4.08 0.75 7.41
CA ASP A 15 4.45 1.13 8.78
C ASP A 15 5.91 1.57 8.85
N VAL A 16 6.80 0.90 8.10
CA VAL A 16 8.19 1.32 7.91
C VAL A 16 8.29 2.69 7.25
N VAL A 17 7.47 2.94 6.24
CA VAL A 17 7.40 4.25 5.56
C VAL A 17 7.01 5.35 6.55
N HIS A 18 5.99 5.14 7.36
CA HIS A 18 5.56 6.12 8.37
C HIS A 18 6.62 6.30 9.47
N ALA A 19 7.27 5.23 9.92
CA ALA A 19 8.37 5.31 10.89
C ALA A 19 9.55 6.11 10.33
N THR A 20 9.91 5.88 9.06
CA THR A 20 10.94 6.65 8.35
C THR A 20 10.58 8.13 8.29
N GLN A 21 9.33 8.43 7.96
CA GLN A 21 8.81 9.80 7.93
C GLN A 21 8.96 10.47 9.29
N ALA A 22 8.51 9.84 10.35
CA ALA A 22 8.62 10.36 11.71
C ALA A 22 10.09 10.63 12.11
N GLN A 23 10.99 9.70 11.78
CA GLN A 23 12.41 9.83 12.04
C GLN A 23 13.02 11.05 11.31
N MET A 24 12.73 11.21 10.02
CA MET A 24 13.26 12.31 9.21
C MET A 24 12.72 13.67 9.65
N LEU A 25 11.41 13.75 9.95
CA LEU A 25 10.79 14.96 10.48
C LEU A 25 11.40 15.36 11.84
N LYS A 26 11.68 14.39 12.70
CA LYS A 26 12.32 14.63 13.99
C LYS A 26 13.76 15.12 13.87
N GLN A 27 14.52 14.55 12.93
CA GLN A 27 15.96 14.87 12.77
C GLN A 27 16.21 16.17 12.00
N TYR A 28 15.39 16.47 10.98
CA TYR A 28 15.65 17.52 10.01
C TYR A 28 14.53 18.57 9.89
N GLY A 29 13.44 18.39 10.60
CA GLY A 29 12.28 19.30 10.61
C GLY A 29 11.30 19.06 9.46
N GLU A 30 10.20 19.82 9.51
CA GLU A 30 8.98 19.61 8.71
C GLU A 30 9.19 19.74 7.17
N ASN A 31 10.19 20.46 6.74
CA ASN A 31 10.43 20.76 5.32
C ASN A 31 11.57 19.91 4.69
N VAL A 32 12.00 18.83 5.37
CA VAL A 32 13.13 18.02 4.91
C VAL A 32 12.94 17.44 3.51
N PHE A 33 11.73 17.13 3.12
CA PHE A 33 11.40 16.55 1.80
C PHE A 33 11.04 17.61 0.75
N GLN A 34 10.56 18.78 1.21
CA GLN A 34 9.93 19.75 0.31
C GLN A 34 10.89 20.25 -0.78
N GLY A 35 10.46 20.07 -2.02
CA GLY A 35 11.19 20.55 -3.19
C GLY A 35 12.47 19.78 -3.53
N ARG A 36 12.76 18.66 -2.82
CA ARG A 36 13.97 17.85 -3.00
C ARG A 36 13.71 16.59 -3.81
N ILE A 37 14.77 16.02 -4.34
CA ILE A 37 14.78 14.65 -4.89
C ILE A 37 15.24 13.73 -3.77
N ILE A 38 14.48 12.64 -3.59
CA ILE A 38 14.75 11.65 -2.56
C ILE A 38 15.43 10.46 -3.23
N GLU A 39 16.67 10.19 -2.85
CA GLU A 39 17.35 8.94 -3.21
C GLU A 39 17.13 7.92 -2.11
N VAL A 40 16.65 6.75 -2.49
CA VAL A 40 16.37 5.65 -1.55
C VAL A 40 17.14 4.39 -1.93
N HIS A 41 17.93 3.88 -0.98
CA HIS A 41 18.66 2.63 -1.08
C HIS A 41 17.85 1.54 -0.37
N ILE A 42 17.18 0.70 -1.15
CA ILE A 42 16.20 -0.26 -0.61
C ILE A 42 16.82 -1.55 -0.06
N GLY A 43 18.12 -1.80 -0.29
CA GLY A 43 18.75 -3.03 0.17
C GLY A 43 18.07 -4.27 -0.37
N THR A 44 17.59 -5.13 0.54
CA THR A 44 16.90 -6.40 0.22
C THR A 44 15.38 -6.28 0.10
N LEU A 45 14.83 -5.05 0.12
CA LEU A 45 13.39 -4.84 -0.01
C LEU A 45 12.90 -5.19 -1.42
N LEU A 46 11.65 -5.64 -1.52
CA LEU A 46 11.01 -6.03 -2.77
C LEU A 46 10.66 -4.82 -3.64
N SER A 47 10.43 -5.05 -4.93
CA SER A 47 10.07 -4.01 -5.89
C SER A 47 8.80 -3.24 -5.49
N ASP A 48 7.75 -3.93 -5.02
CA ASP A 48 6.52 -3.28 -4.55
C ASP A 48 6.77 -2.38 -3.33
N GLN A 49 7.68 -2.75 -2.43
CA GLN A 49 8.10 -1.92 -1.30
C GLN A 49 8.85 -0.68 -1.77
N ALA A 50 9.71 -0.82 -2.79
CA ALA A 50 10.36 0.31 -3.44
C ALA A 50 9.35 1.30 -4.03
N PHE A 51 8.33 0.80 -4.74
CA PHE A 51 7.25 1.61 -5.29
C PHE A 51 6.44 2.29 -4.18
N THR A 52 6.09 1.57 -3.12
CA THR A 52 5.38 2.13 -1.97
C THR A 52 6.13 3.33 -1.38
N PHE A 53 7.45 3.22 -1.18
CA PHE A 53 8.24 4.31 -0.64
C PHE A 53 8.34 5.49 -1.61
N THR A 54 8.66 5.23 -2.87
CA THR A 54 8.85 6.30 -3.86
C THR A 54 7.56 7.05 -4.14
N ASP A 55 6.43 6.37 -4.21
CA ASP A 55 5.11 6.99 -4.39
C ASP A 55 4.71 7.84 -3.18
N TRP A 56 4.97 7.34 -1.97
CA TRP A 56 4.71 8.06 -0.72
C TRP A 56 5.48 9.40 -0.64
N THR A 57 6.68 9.52 -1.20
CA THR A 57 7.46 10.77 -1.12
C THR A 57 6.73 11.97 -1.74
N ALA A 58 5.79 11.74 -2.65
CA ALA A 58 4.94 12.78 -3.21
C ALA A 58 4.02 13.43 -2.15
N GLU A 59 3.59 12.68 -1.13
CA GLU A 59 2.83 13.21 0.00
C GLU A 59 3.63 14.22 0.81
N MET A 60 4.94 14.04 0.89
CA MET A 60 5.88 14.92 1.57
C MET A 60 6.36 16.10 0.73
N LYS A 61 5.71 16.36 -0.42
CA LYS A 61 6.06 17.46 -1.36
C LYS A 61 7.46 17.32 -1.97
N ALA A 62 7.98 16.10 -2.07
CA ALA A 62 9.20 15.85 -2.83
C ALA A 62 8.98 16.13 -4.31
N LYS A 63 10.04 16.54 -5.02
CA LYS A 63 10.01 16.75 -6.48
C LYS A 63 10.06 15.46 -7.25
N ALA A 64 10.84 14.50 -6.76
CA ALA A 64 11.00 13.17 -7.33
C ALA A 64 11.54 12.20 -6.26
N SER A 65 11.48 10.92 -6.56
CA SER A 65 12.17 9.89 -5.82
C SER A 65 12.88 8.94 -6.77
N ILE A 66 14.09 8.54 -6.43
CA ILE A 66 14.91 7.62 -7.21
C ILE A 66 15.25 6.43 -6.31
N CYS A 67 14.91 5.23 -6.78
CA CYS A 67 15.22 4.01 -6.06
C CYS A 67 16.55 3.43 -6.56
N ILE A 68 17.47 3.22 -5.64
CA ILE A 68 18.71 2.47 -5.85
C ILE A 68 18.48 1.05 -5.41
N SER A 69 18.34 0.14 -6.35
CA SER A 69 18.01 -1.26 -6.12
C SER A 69 19.16 -2.18 -6.50
N GLN A 70 19.17 -3.39 -5.96
CA GLN A 70 20.07 -4.46 -6.39
C GLN A 70 19.55 -5.10 -7.68
N ASN A 71 20.43 -5.82 -8.39
CA ASN A 71 20.05 -6.50 -9.63
C ASN A 71 18.94 -7.52 -9.44
N GLU A 72 18.89 -8.22 -8.30
CA GLU A 72 17.86 -9.20 -7.95
C GLU A 72 16.46 -8.58 -7.91
N VAL A 73 16.35 -7.38 -7.38
CA VAL A 73 15.08 -6.62 -7.33
C VAL A 73 14.66 -6.17 -8.74
N LEU A 74 15.62 -5.82 -9.59
CA LEU A 74 15.34 -5.51 -11.00
C LEU A 74 14.84 -6.74 -11.76
N ILE A 75 15.45 -7.91 -11.54
CA ILE A 75 14.98 -9.17 -12.12
C ILE A 75 13.56 -9.49 -11.68
N GLU A 76 13.29 -9.41 -10.36
CA GLU A 76 11.93 -9.59 -9.80
C GLU A 76 10.91 -8.68 -10.49
N SER A 77 11.19 -7.38 -10.57
CA SER A 77 10.31 -6.39 -11.20
C SER A 77 10.04 -6.72 -12.68
N LEU A 78 11.07 -7.11 -13.43
CA LEU A 78 10.94 -7.50 -14.83
C LEU A 78 10.12 -8.79 -14.99
N GLN A 79 10.28 -9.78 -14.11
CA GLN A 79 9.51 -11.03 -14.11
C GLN A 79 8.02 -10.76 -13.84
N ILE A 80 7.71 -9.90 -12.86
CA ILE A 80 6.34 -9.45 -12.58
C ILE A 80 5.72 -8.77 -13.82
N ALA A 81 6.48 -7.87 -14.46
CA ALA A 81 6.03 -7.18 -15.67
C ALA A 81 5.74 -8.16 -16.82
N ILE A 82 6.65 -9.14 -17.07
CA ILE A 82 6.47 -10.18 -18.09
C ILE A 82 5.17 -10.95 -17.83
N SER A 83 4.96 -11.41 -16.60
CA SER A 83 3.77 -12.18 -16.22
C SER A 83 2.48 -11.41 -16.50
N ARG A 84 2.41 -10.15 -16.10
CA ARG A 84 1.25 -9.28 -16.32
C ARG A 84 1.01 -9.00 -17.81
N ILE A 85 2.06 -8.70 -18.56
CA ILE A 85 1.95 -8.46 -20.01
C ILE A 85 1.48 -9.73 -20.72
N GLN A 86 1.97 -10.90 -20.30
CA GLN A 86 1.54 -12.17 -20.89
C GLN A 86 0.04 -12.46 -20.69
N ILE A 87 -0.50 -12.12 -19.52
CA ILE A 87 -1.95 -12.19 -19.29
C ILE A 87 -2.71 -11.29 -20.27
N MET A 88 -2.23 -10.08 -20.54
CA MET A 88 -2.84 -9.17 -21.50
C MET A 88 -2.78 -9.73 -22.94
N ILE A 89 -1.64 -10.30 -23.34
CA ILE A 89 -1.49 -10.94 -24.65
C ILE A 89 -2.46 -12.10 -24.78
N ASN A 90 -2.56 -12.97 -23.77
CA ASN A 90 -3.47 -14.12 -23.76
C ASN A 90 -4.96 -13.71 -23.85
N LYS A 91 -5.31 -12.49 -23.43
CA LYS A 91 -6.64 -11.89 -23.60
C LYS A 91 -6.84 -11.24 -24.97
N GLY A 92 -5.90 -11.35 -25.88
CA GLY A 92 -5.97 -10.75 -27.22
C GLY A 92 -5.79 -9.22 -27.23
N MET A 93 -5.17 -8.64 -26.19
CA MET A 93 -4.97 -7.20 -26.08
C MET A 93 -3.74 -6.69 -26.84
N ASP A 94 -2.93 -7.58 -27.44
CA ASP A 94 -1.80 -7.14 -28.24
C ASP A 94 -2.29 -6.63 -29.61
N ASN A 95 -1.71 -5.51 -30.03
CA ASN A 95 -2.07 -4.88 -31.29
C ASN A 95 -1.33 -5.54 -32.48
N GLU A 96 -1.69 -5.15 -33.72
CA GLU A 96 -1.07 -5.65 -34.96
C GLU A 96 0.47 -5.47 -34.97
N ASN A 97 0.98 -4.45 -34.29
CA ASN A 97 2.40 -4.18 -34.16
C ASN A 97 3.10 -5.05 -33.11
N LYS A 98 2.37 -5.94 -32.44
CA LYS A 98 2.86 -6.82 -31.37
C LYS A 98 3.65 -6.04 -30.29
N MET A 99 3.11 -4.91 -29.86
CA MET A 99 3.77 -4.02 -28.92
C MET A 99 4.02 -4.69 -27.56
N LEU A 100 3.02 -5.41 -27.04
CA LEU A 100 3.13 -6.11 -25.76
C LEU A 100 4.18 -7.24 -25.85
N GLN A 101 4.20 -7.99 -26.95
CA GLN A 101 5.22 -9.02 -27.16
C GLN A 101 6.63 -8.43 -27.20
N LYS A 102 6.84 -7.29 -27.86
CA LYS A 102 8.14 -6.60 -27.88
C LYS A 102 8.58 -6.17 -26.48
N LEU A 103 7.66 -5.73 -25.62
CA LEU A 103 7.99 -5.39 -24.23
C LEU A 103 8.45 -6.62 -23.45
N VAL A 104 7.79 -7.77 -23.64
CA VAL A 104 8.24 -9.06 -23.05
C VAL A 104 9.65 -9.39 -23.51
N ASP A 105 9.94 -9.28 -24.81
CA ASP A 105 11.26 -9.61 -25.36
C ASP A 105 12.36 -8.68 -24.83
N ILE A 106 12.05 -7.37 -24.69
CA ILE A 106 12.97 -6.41 -24.07
C ILE A 106 13.24 -6.78 -22.60
N ALA A 107 12.19 -7.10 -21.83
CA ALA A 107 12.33 -7.48 -20.44
C ALA A 107 13.17 -8.77 -20.28
N LYS A 108 12.92 -9.80 -21.08
CA LYS A 108 13.72 -11.03 -21.10
C LYS A 108 15.18 -10.76 -21.45
N LYS A 109 15.43 -9.90 -22.45
CA LYS A 109 16.79 -9.49 -22.81
C LYS A 109 17.50 -8.80 -21.63
N ARG A 110 16.81 -7.94 -20.88
CA ARG A 110 17.37 -7.28 -19.69
C ARG A 110 17.68 -8.27 -18.57
N ILE A 111 16.80 -9.22 -18.30
CA ILE A 111 17.07 -10.28 -17.33
C ILE A 111 18.34 -11.06 -17.72
N ASN A 112 18.50 -11.46 -19.00
CA ASN A 112 19.68 -12.16 -19.47
C ASN A 112 20.97 -11.32 -19.34
N GLU A 113 20.91 -10.02 -19.62
CA GLU A 113 22.04 -9.11 -19.43
C GLU A 113 22.48 -9.07 -17.96
N ILE A 114 21.53 -8.99 -17.02
CA ILE A 114 21.81 -8.97 -15.58
C ILE A 114 22.38 -10.34 -15.15
N SER A 115 21.76 -11.44 -15.58
CA SER A 115 22.19 -12.80 -15.23
C SER A 115 23.58 -13.14 -15.79
N SER A 116 24.00 -12.50 -16.88
CA SER A 116 25.36 -12.63 -17.44
C SER A 116 26.41 -11.74 -16.75
N GLY A 117 26.02 -11.07 -15.64
CA GLY A 117 26.91 -10.27 -14.81
C GLY A 117 26.96 -8.78 -15.15
N LYS A 118 26.09 -8.29 -16.07
CA LYS A 118 25.98 -6.86 -16.35
C LYS A 118 25.21 -6.17 -15.22
N ASN A 119 25.85 -5.23 -14.54
CA ASN A 119 25.14 -4.40 -13.57
C ASN A 119 24.31 -3.32 -14.28
N LEU A 120 22.99 -3.38 -14.14
CA LEU A 120 22.04 -2.39 -14.67
C LEU A 120 21.40 -1.56 -13.56
N ALA A 121 21.73 -1.82 -12.29
CA ALA A 121 21.27 -0.99 -11.18
C ALA A 121 21.83 0.42 -11.27
N LEU A 122 21.03 1.40 -10.90
CA LEU A 122 21.49 2.77 -10.75
C LEU A 122 22.47 2.85 -9.57
N ALA A 123 23.45 3.73 -9.69
CA ALA A 123 24.36 4.03 -8.59
C ALA A 123 24.52 5.55 -8.49
N PRO A 124 24.69 6.10 -7.30
CA PRO A 124 24.98 7.52 -7.12
C PRO A 124 26.39 7.83 -7.63
N ASP A 125 26.59 9.08 -8.02
CA ASP A 125 27.94 9.58 -8.32
C ASP A 125 28.84 9.47 -7.09
N LYS A 126 30.13 9.15 -7.31
CA LYS A 126 31.12 8.97 -6.22
C LYS A 126 31.23 10.17 -5.26
N ASN A 127 30.92 11.37 -5.74
CA ASN A 127 31.03 12.62 -4.99
C ASN A 127 29.65 13.28 -4.80
N ALA A 128 28.57 12.51 -4.86
CA ALA A 128 27.21 13.00 -4.61
C ALA A 128 27.15 13.66 -3.22
N LYS A 129 26.57 14.86 -3.15
CA LYS A 129 26.37 15.58 -1.90
C LYS A 129 24.90 15.61 -1.58
N TYR A 130 24.55 15.21 -0.37
CA TYR A 130 23.18 15.17 0.11
C TYR A 130 22.90 16.29 1.11
N PHE A 131 21.69 16.83 1.07
CA PHE A 131 21.21 17.80 2.07
C PHE A 131 21.03 17.13 3.44
N ALA A 132 20.53 15.91 3.43
CA ALA A 132 20.28 15.10 4.62
C ALA A 132 20.46 13.62 4.26
N GLU A 133 20.98 12.87 5.22
CA GLU A 133 21.14 11.42 5.10
C GLU A 133 20.50 10.74 6.31
N VAL A 134 19.71 9.71 6.07
CA VAL A 134 19.11 8.93 7.14
C VAL A 134 19.30 7.44 6.88
N VAL A 135 19.68 6.73 7.91
CA VAL A 135 19.70 5.26 7.93
C VAL A 135 18.52 4.81 8.78
N VAL A 136 17.68 3.99 8.17
CA VAL A 136 16.51 3.39 8.81
C VAL A 136 16.86 1.96 9.17
N ASP A 137 16.84 1.67 10.45
CA ASP A 137 17.11 0.35 10.99
C ASP A 137 15.79 -0.43 11.09
N LEU A 138 15.59 -1.39 10.18
CA LEU A 138 14.38 -2.20 10.12
C LEU A 138 14.21 -3.12 11.34
N ASP A 139 15.32 -3.51 11.98
CA ASP A 139 15.28 -4.43 13.12
C ASP A 139 14.61 -3.83 14.36
N ILE A 140 14.60 -2.50 14.49
CA ILE A 140 14.00 -1.82 15.64
C ILE A 140 12.54 -1.40 15.42
N ILE A 141 12.02 -1.47 14.22
CA ILE A 141 10.62 -1.13 13.93
C ILE A 141 9.76 -2.35 14.28
N ASP A 142 8.97 -2.24 15.35
CA ASP A 142 8.21 -3.36 15.93
C ASP A 142 6.73 -3.07 16.15
N GLU A 143 6.28 -1.88 15.81
CA GLU A 143 4.91 -1.45 16.05
C GLU A 143 4.35 -0.68 14.85
N PRO A 144 3.12 -1.01 14.38
CA PRO A 144 2.46 -0.26 13.32
C PRO A 144 2.25 1.21 13.67
N MET A 145 2.29 2.04 12.64
CA MET A 145 2.19 3.49 12.77
C MET A 145 0.91 4.02 12.12
N ILE A 146 0.30 5.01 12.72
CA ILE A 146 -0.80 5.78 12.13
C ILE A 146 -0.31 7.21 11.93
N ALA A 147 -0.48 7.74 10.71
CA ALA A 147 -0.18 9.12 10.38
C ALA A 147 -1.48 9.94 10.32
N ASP A 148 -1.49 11.07 11.02
CA ASP A 148 -2.59 12.03 11.02
C ASP A 148 -2.13 13.32 10.31
N PRO A 149 -2.49 13.51 9.04
CA PRO A 149 -2.11 14.71 8.29
C PRO A 149 -2.88 15.97 8.68
N ASP A 150 -3.94 15.82 9.48
CA ASP A 150 -4.92 16.90 9.73
C ASP A 150 -4.84 17.53 11.13
N VAL A 151 -4.01 17.02 12.02
CA VAL A 151 -4.02 17.40 13.47
C VAL A 151 -3.86 18.89 13.72
N ASN A 152 -3.14 19.65 12.89
CA ASN A 152 -2.85 21.06 13.12
C ASN A 152 -3.21 21.98 11.94
N ASN A 153 -4.17 21.63 11.12
CA ASN A 153 -4.22 22.13 9.78
C ASN A 153 -5.02 23.41 9.54
N GLN A 154 -4.55 24.52 10.08
CA GLN A 154 -4.82 25.84 9.48
C GLN A 154 -3.78 26.21 8.41
N ASP A 155 -2.59 25.60 8.43
CA ASP A 155 -1.50 25.85 7.50
C ASP A 155 -1.14 24.56 6.73
N VAL A 156 -1.53 24.51 5.46
CA VAL A 156 -1.25 23.37 4.54
C VAL A 156 0.25 23.09 4.40
N SER A 157 1.13 24.05 4.75
CA SER A 157 2.58 23.86 4.74
C SER A 157 3.08 22.94 5.86
N LYS A 158 2.29 22.79 6.94
CA LYS A 158 2.65 22.07 8.16
C LYS A 158 1.85 20.78 8.37
N ARG A 159 1.48 20.08 7.30
CA ARG A 159 0.60 18.89 7.36
C ARG A 159 1.14 17.76 8.21
N TYR A 160 2.45 17.56 8.19
CA TYR A 160 3.09 16.51 8.97
C TYR A 160 4.17 17.10 9.86
N THR A 161 4.05 16.83 11.15
CA THR A 161 5.12 16.96 12.13
C THR A 161 5.46 15.57 12.64
N HIS A 162 6.60 15.42 13.32
CA HIS A 162 6.92 14.13 13.93
C HIS A 162 5.87 13.68 14.96
N ASP A 163 5.11 14.62 15.56
CA ASP A 163 4.05 14.35 16.52
C ASP A 163 2.72 13.91 15.90
N THR A 164 2.57 13.98 14.59
CA THR A 164 1.36 13.53 13.88
C THR A 164 1.47 12.10 13.36
N ILE A 165 2.63 11.46 13.52
CA ILE A 165 2.87 10.07 13.14
C ILE A 165 3.18 9.30 14.42
N ARG A 166 2.27 8.40 14.80
CA ARG A 166 2.29 7.78 16.13
C ARG A 166 2.08 6.27 16.04
N PRO A 167 2.71 5.49 16.95
CA PRO A 167 2.45 4.07 17.04
C PRO A 167 0.99 3.78 17.45
N ILE A 168 0.46 2.63 17.07
CA ILE A 168 -0.94 2.27 17.40
C ILE A 168 -1.20 2.24 18.91
N SER A 169 -0.19 1.90 19.72
CA SER A 169 -0.30 1.90 21.19
C SER A 169 -0.65 3.29 21.76
N PHE A 170 -0.26 4.36 21.07
CA PHE A 170 -0.63 5.73 21.45
C PHE A 170 -2.14 5.92 21.58
N TYR A 171 -2.91 5.28 20.70
CA TYR A 171 -4.38 5.41 20.67
C TYR A 171 -5.08 4.58 21.73
N LYS A 172 -4.35 3.73 22.48
CA LYS A 172 -4.85 2.91 23.60
C LYS A 172 -6.10 2.11 23.25
N ALA A 173 -6.21 1.64 22.00
CA ALA A 173 -7.37 0.95 21.46
C ALA A 173 -8.71 1.70 21.62
N LYS A 174 -8.70 3.03 21.56
CA LYS A 174 -9.89 3.86 21.84
C LYS A 174 -10.31 4.78 20.71
N LYS A 175 -9.45 5.01 19.71
CA LYS A 175 -9.81 5.87 18.58
C LYS A 175 -10.87 5.18 17.75
N LYS A 176 -12.08 5.75 17.70
CA LYS A 176 -13.17 5.25 16.87
C LYS A 176 -12.77 5.30 15.40
N VAL A 177 -13.19 4.33 14.63
CA VAL A 177 -13.07 4.29 13.17
C VAL A 177 -14.47 4.09 12.62
N ASP A 178 -14.92 5.05 11.81
CA ASP A 178 -16.24 5.03 11.19
C ASP A 178 -16.22 4.42 9.79
N LEU A 179 -15.05 4.43 9.12
CA LEU A 179 -14.86 3.82 7.80
C LEU A 179 -13.40 3.43 7.59
N GLY A 180 -13.17 2.20 7.12
CA GLY A 180 -11.89 1.72 6.62
C GLY A 180 -11.83 1.78 5.10
N PHE A 181 -10.70 2.21 4.52
CA PHE A 181 -10.49 2.23 3.08
C PHE A 181 -9.14 1.61 2.70
N ILE A 182 -9.19 0.60 1.82
CA ILE A 182 -8.01 0.00 1.19
C ILE A 182 -8.05 0.31 -0.30
N GLY A 183 -7.16 1.17 -0.75
CA GLY A 183 -7.07 1.60 -2.13
C GLY A 183 -6.07 2.73 -2.26
N SER A 184 -5.52 2.91 -3.40
CA SER A 184 -4.61 3.98 -3.84
C SER A 184 -3.53 3.41 -4.75
N CYS A 185 -2.66 4.29 -5.29
CA CYS A 185 -1.47 3.91 -6.05
C CYS A 185 -0.41 3.15 -5.21
N MET A 186 -0.49 3.23 -3.88
CA MET A 186 0.39 2.49 -2.95
C MET A 186 -0.13 1.10 -2.56
N VAL A 187 -1.29 0.69 -3.04
CA VAL A 187 -1.85 -0.63 -2.78
C VAL A 187 -1.44 -1.59 -3.89
N HIS A 188 -0.98 -2.77 -3.51
CA HIS A 188 -0.48 -3.79 -4.41
C HIS A 188 -1.29 -5.10 -4.28
N LYS A 189 -0.98 -6.09 -5.09
CA LYS A 189 -1.59 -7.43 -4.97
C LYS A 189 -1.39 -8.01 -3.56
N GLY A 190 -0.22 -7.76 -2.97
CA GLY A 190 0.10 -8.18 -1.61
C GLY A 190 -0.91 -7.71 -0.56
N ASP A 191 -1.36 -6.46 -0.64
CA ASP A 191 -2.37 -5.91 0.27
C ASP A 191 -3.69 -6.67 0.21
N MET A 192 -4.12 -7.06 -1.00
CA MET A 192 -5.34 -7.85 -1.18
C MET A 192 -5.19 -9.26 -0.60
N LYS A 193 -4.03 -9.87 -0.73
CA LYS A 193 -3.71 -11.16 -0.13
C LYS A 193 -3.66 -11.09 1.40
N ILE A 194 -3.07 -10.04 1.95
CA ILE A 194 -3.08 -9.77 3.40
C ILE A 194 -4.51 -9.68 3.90
N LEU A 195 -5.36 -8.87 3.24
CA LEU A 195 -6.77 -8.77 3.57
C LEU A 195 -7.45 -10.15 3.57
N ALA A 196 -7.32 -10.92 2.48
CA ALA A 196 -7.92 -12.24 2.37
C ALA A 196 -7.46 -13.18 3.49
N GLN A 197 -6.15 -13.20 3.80
CA GLN A 197 -5.60 -14.05 4.84
C GLN A 197 -6.05 -13.64 6.25
N MET A 198 -6.14 -12.33 6.51
CA MET A 198 -6.65 -11.83 7.80
C MET A 198 -8.12 -12.22 8.02
N LEU A 199 -8.96 -12.12 6.99
CA LEU A 199 -10.36 -12.54 7.08
C LEU A 199 -10.49 -14.05 7.36
N LYS A 200 -9.70 -14.89 6.66
CA LYS A 200 -9.63 -16.34 6.95
C LYS A 200 -9.19 -16.62 8.38
N ASN A 201 -8.15 -15.95 8.86
CA ASN A 201 -7.66 -16.16 10.23
C ASN A 201 -8.68 -15.70 11.27
N HIS A 202 -9.36 -14.59 11.03
CA HIS A 202 -10.41 -14.09 11.91
C HIS A 202 -11.58 -15.06 11.99
N GLU A 203 -12.08 -15.53 10.84
CA GLU A 203 -13.16 -16.53 10.81
C GLU A 203 -12.76 -17.84 11.52
N LYS A 204 -11.55 -18.35 11.25
CA LYS A 204 -11.04 -19.55 11.91
C LYS A 204 -11.03 -19.43 13.43
N LYS A 205 -10.77 -18.22 13.95
CA LYS A 205 -10.66 -17.97 15.39
C LYS A 205 -12.00 -17.69 16.05
N PHE A 206 -12.90 -16.94 15.38
CA PHE A 206 -14.13 -16.40 15.97
C PHE A 206 -15.41 -16.98 15.36
N GLY A 207 -15.29 -17.81 14.31
CA GLY A 207 -16.43 -18.48 13.65
C GLY A 207 -17.12 -17.63 12.59
N ASN A 208 -16.98 -16.31 12.62
CA ASN A 208 -17.54 -15.38 11.65
C ASN A 208 -16.64 -14.15 11.48
N VAL A 209 -16.94 -13.36 10.45
CA VAL A 209 -16.35 -12.02 10.26
C VAL A 209 -17.49 -11.01 10.27
N GLU A 210 -17.51 -10.15 11.27
CA GLU A 210 -18.46 -9.06 11.42
C GLU A 210 -17.71 -7.74 11.44
N PHE A 211 -18.07 -6.84 10.54
CA PHE A 211 -17.50 -5.49 10.50
C PHE A 211 -18.31 -4.57 11.41
N LYS A 212 -17.62 -3.81 12.27
CA LYS A 212 -18.21 -2.75 13.09
C LYS A 212 -18.06 -1.36 12.47
N ALA A 213 -17.27 -1.28 11.42
CA ALA A 213 -17.21 -0.14 10.51
C ALA A 213 -17.09 -0.67 9.08
N PRO A 214 -17.71 -0.03 8.08
CA PRO A 214 -17.59 -0.45 6.69
C PRO A 214 -16.12 -0.52 6.25
N LEU A 215 -15.80 -1.50 5.42
CA LEU A 215 -14.50 -1.63 4.78
C LEU A 215 -14.65 -1.53 3.28
N VAL A 216 -14.17 -0.43 2.71
CA VAL A 216 -14.19 -0.20 1.26
C VAL A 216 -12.85 -0.59 0.65
N VAL A 217 -12.86 -1.44 -0.36
CA VAL A 217 -11.67 -1.97 -1.02
C VAL A 217 -11.72 -1.67 -2.50
N ALA A 218 -10.79 -0.85 -2.98
CA ALA A 218 -10.60 -0.56 -4.40
C ALA A 218 -9.27 -1.17 -4.87
N PRO A 219 -9.29 -2.31 -5.57
CA PRO A 219 -8.08 -2.90 -6.13
C PRO A 219 -7.37 -1.93 -7.07
N PRO A 220 -6.02 -2.01 -7.21
CA PRO A 220 -5.28 -1.06 -8.05
C PRO A 220 -5.66 -1.14 -9.54
N THR A 221 -5.80 -2.35 -10.07
CA THR A 221 -6.08 -2.58 -11.51
C THR A 221 -6.92 -3.84 -11.71
N TYR A 222 -7.58 -3.93 -12.87
CA TYR A 222 -8.29 -5.15 -13.29
C TYR A 222 -7.36 -6.36 -13.42
N ASN A 223 -6.10 -6.16 -13.85
CA ASN A 223 -5.14 -7.26 -13.94
C ASN A 223 -4.88 -7.90 -12.57
N ILE A 224 -4.78 -7.10 -11.52
CA ILE A 224 -4.63 -7.62 -10.14
C ILE A 224 -5.88 -8.39 -9.72
N VAL A 225 -7.08 -7.91 -10.05
CA VAL A 225 -8.32 -8.66 -9.77
C VAL A 225 -8.30 -10.01 -10.48
N ASP A 226 -7.87 -10.06 -11.75
CA ASP A 226 -7.77 -11.31 -12.51
C ASP A 226 -6.71 -12.27 -11.92
N GLU A 227 -5.56 -11.74 -11.48
CA GLU A 227 -4.55 -12.54 -10.77
C GLU A 227 -5.14 -13.14 -9.49
N LEU A 228 -5.83 -12.34 -8.67
CA LEU A 228 -6.46 -12.79 -7.43
C LEU A 228 -7.58 -13.81 -7.66
N LYS A 229 -8.35 -13.68 -8.76
CA LYS A 229 -9.34 -14.67 -9.18
C LYS A 229 -8.69 -16.00 -9.51
N ASN A 230 -7.60 -15.98 -10.29
CA ASN A 230 -6.86 -17.18 -10.68
C ASN A 230 -6.19 -17.87 -9.48
N GLU A 231 -5.79 -17.12 -8.48
CA GLU A 231 -5.14 -17.62 -7.26
C GLU A 231 -6.16 -18.02 -6.17
N GLY A 232 -7.45 -17.70 -6.35
CA GLY A 232 -8.54 -18.03 -5.42
C GLY A 232 -8.71 -17.02 -4.28
N ASP A 233 -7.86 -16.00 -4.16
CA ASP A 233 -7.96 -15.00 -3.10
C ASP A 233 -9.18 -14.08 -3.30
N TRP A 234 -9.56 -13.80 -4.55
CA TRP A 234 -10.76 -13.02 -4.83
C TRP A 234 -12.03 -13.68 -4.31
N ALA A 235 -12.16 -15.00 -4.46
CA ALA A 235 -13.30 -15.75 -3.93
C ALA A 235 -13.41 -15.66 -2.39
N VAL A 236 -12.26 -15.53 -1.70
CA VAL A 236 -12.25 -15.29 -0.27
C VAL A 236 -12.82 -13.92 0.06
N LEU A 237 -12.43 -12.87 -0.67
CA LEU A 237 -12.98 -11.53 -0.46
C LEU A 237 -14.48 -11.50 -0.74
N GLN A 238 -14.93 -12.16 -1.81
CA GLN A 238 -16.36 -12.26 -2.17
C GLN A 238 -17.19 -12.95 -1.08
N LYS A 239 -16.63 -13.94 -0.39
CA LYS A 239 -17.32 -14.64 0.71
C LYS A 239 -17.80 -13.70 1.83
N TYR A 240 -17.02 -12.64 2.11
CA TYR A 240 -17.31 -11.68 3.19
C TYR A 240 -17.86 -10.35 2.66
N CYS A 241 -18.08 -10.26 1.35
CA CYS A 241 -18.51 -9.05 0.68
C CYS A 241 -20.02 -8.87 0.80
N GLY A 242 -20.46 -7.72 1.28
CA GLY A 242 -21.87 -7.31 1.23
C GLY A 242 -22.23 -6.59 -0.05
N PHE A 243 -21.22 -6.03 -0.76
CA PHE A 243 -21.39 -5.35 -2.03
C PHE A 243 -20.18 -5.57 -2.92
N GLU A 244 -20.40 -6.04 -4.14
CA GLU A 244 -19.38 -6.14 -5.18
C GLU A 244 -19.77 -5.29 -6.38
N PHE A 245 -18.84 -4.48 -6.87
CA PHE A 245 -19.00 -3.72 -8.09
C PHE A 245 -19.18 -4.65 -9.29
N ASN A 246 -20.12 -4.31 -10.14
CA ASN A 246 -20.31 -4.93 -11.46
C ASN A 246 -20.52 -3.85 -12.54
N ASP A 247 -20.47 -4.25 -13.83
CA ASP A 247 -20.58 -3.31 -14.96
C ASP A 247 -21.92 -2.57 -15.02
N ASN A 248 -22.96 -3.08 -14.35
CA ASN A 248 -24.27 -2.45 -14.24
C ASN A 248 -24.38 -1.51 -13.02
N SER A 249 -23.36 -1.46 -12.17
CA SER A 249 -23.34 -0.54 -11.03
C SER A 249 -23.29 0.92 -11.52
N PRO A 250 -24.06 1.84 -10.91
CA PRO A 250 -24.05 3.25 -11.30
C PRO A 250 -22.64 3.85 -11.29
N LYS A 251 -22.30 4.56 -12.36
CA LYS A 251 -20.92 5.09 -12.55
C LYS A 251 -20.57 6.27 -11.66
N ASN A 252 -21.54 6.93 -11.03
CA ASN A 252 -21.33 8.23 -10.36
C ASN A 252 -22.16 8.39 -9.07
N ASN A 253 -22.40 7.36 -8.30
CA ASN A 253 -23.05 7.55 -7.01
C ASN A 253 -21.99 7.80 -5.94
N ALA A 254 -21.83 9.08 -5.56
CA ALA A 254 -21.15 9.42 -4.33
C ALA A 254 -21.91 8.76 -3.18
N ARG A 255 -21.40 7.61 -2.73
CA ARG A 255 -21.98 6.90 -1.60
C ARG A 255 -21.50 7.61 -0.34
N VAL A 256 -22.44 8.08 0.44
CA VAL A 256 -22.16 8.82 1.68
C VAL A 256 -22.43 7.93 2.89
N ASP A 257 -23.42 7.04 2.78
CA ASP A 257 -23.83 6.14 3.86
C ASP A 257 -23.46 4.68 3.50
N TYR A 258 -22.52 4.13 4.24
CA TYR A 258 -22.08 2.75 4.10
C TYR A 258 -22.68 1.91 5.24
N GLU A 259 -23.16 0.71 4.91
CA GLU A 259 -23.47 -0.33 5.89
C GLU A 259 -22.17 -0.99 6.40
N ASN A 260 -22.21 -1.62 7.57
CA ASN A 260 -21.06 -2.26 8.19
C ASN A 260 -20.70 -3.60 7.50
N VAL A 261 -20.34 -3.55 6.23
CA VAL A 261 -19.94 -4.70 5.42
C VAL A 261 -18.66 -4.39 4.63
N LEU A 262 -18.11 -5.42 3.98
CA LEU A 262 -17.04 -5.26 3.00
C LEU A 262 -17.63 -4.84 1.66
N TYR A 263 -17.08 -3.80 1.07
CA TYR A 263 -17.36 -3.31 -0.28
C TYR A 263 -16.18 -3.61 -1.19
N LEU A 264 -16.40 -4.38 -2.27
CA LEU A 264 -15.43 -4.57 -3.34
C LEU A 264 -15.77 -3.61 -4.47
N GLU A 265 -15.01 -2.53 -4.56
CA GLU A 265 -15.26 -1.45 -5.50
C GLU A 265 -14.51 -1.65 -6.82
N ARG A 266 -14.83 -0.81 -7.81
CA ARG A 266 -14.16 -0.77 -9.10
C ARG A 266 -12.66 -0.51 -8.89
N PRO A 267 -11.77 -1.23 -9.62
CA PRO A 267 -10.34 -0.92 -9.61
C PRO A 267 -10.06 0.55 -9.92
N GLY A 268 -9.20 1.16 -9.12
CA GLY A 268 -8.82 2.58 -9.27
C GLY A 268 -8.63 3.32 -7.95
N CYS A 269 -8.68 4.65 -8.01
CA CYS A 269 -8.40 5.51 -6.85
C CYS A 269 -9.57 5.63 -5.87
N ASN A 270 -10.82 5.57 -6.35
CA ASN A 270 -12.03 5.62 -5.54
C ASN A 270 -11.98 6.71 -4.44
N LEU A 271 -12.24 6.36 -3.17
CA LEU A 271 -12.19 7.27 -2.01
C LEU A 271 -10.86 8.05 -1.88
N CYS A 272 -9.73 7.47 -2.30
CA CYS A 272 -8.43 8.14 -2.22
C CYS A 272 -8.42 9.49 -2.94
N MET A 273 -9.15 9.64 -4.04
CA MET A 273 -9.28 10.91 -4.77
C MET A 273 -10.32 11.84 -4.16
N GLY A 274 -11.31 11.31 -3.45
CA GLY A 274 -12.40 12.08 -2.84
C GLY A 274 -13.31 12.80 -3.84
N ASN A 275 -13.23 12.46 -5.13
CA ASN A 275 -14.05 13.02 -6.20
C ASN A 275 -15.06 12.03 -6.77
N GLN A 276 -14.89 10.75 -6.51
CA GLN A 276 -15.82 9.70 -6.89
C GLN A 276 -16.77 9.37 -5.74
N GLU A 277 -16.21 9.21 -4.55
CA GLU A 277 -16.94 8.89 -3.32
C GLU A 277 -16.36 9.66 -2.14
N LYS A 278 -17.17 9.90 -1.11
CA LYS A 278 -16.76 10.46 0.17
C LYS A 278 -17.41 9.69 1.31
N ALA A 279 -16.76 9.69 2.46
CA ALA A 279 -17.34 9.23 3.72
C ALA A 279 -18.39 10.23 4.23
N SER A 280 -19.23 9.79 5.15
CA SER A 280 -20.21 10.65 5.81
C SER A 280 -19.53 11.78 6.58
N LYS A 281 -20.19 12.96 6.62
CA LYS A 281 -19.62 14.14 7.30
C LYS A 281 -19.35 13.86 8.78
N GLY A 282 -18.16 14.22 9.21
CA GLY A 282 -17.73 14.03 10.59
C GLY A 282 -17.20 12.63 10.92
N ASP A 283 -17.08 11.74 9.95
CA ASP A 283 -16.51 10.41 10.17
C ASP A 283 -14.99 10.46 10.45
N THR A 284 -14.51 9.43 11.13
CA THR A 284 -13.10 9.11 11.22
C THR A 284 -12.79 8.01 10.19
N VAL A 285 -12.08 8.38 9.13
CA VAL A 285 -11.67 7.46 8.07
C VAL A 285 -10.25 6.99 8.31
N LEU A 286 -10.03 5.68 8.31
CA LEU A 286 -8.70 5.08 8.36
C LEU A 286 -8.39 4.45 7.00
N ALA A 287 -7.33 4.90 6.32
CA ALA A 287 -7.10 4.59 4.92
C ALA A 287 -5.65 4.22 4.60
N THR A 288 -5.49 3.41 3.56
CA THR A 288 -4.19 3.15 2.93
C THR A 288 -3.84 4.18 1.85
N SER A 289 -4.53 5.30 1.79
CA SER A 289 -4.31 6.35 0.81
C SER A 289 -2.91 6.93 0.85
N THR A 290 -2.45 7.47 -0.27
CA THR A 290 -1.16 8.15 -0.37
C THR A 290 -1.27 9.59 0.11
N ARG A 291 -2.35 10.29 -0.29
CA ARG A 291 -2.52 11.73 -0.07
C ARG A 291 -3.86 12.01 0.59
N LEU A 292 -3.80 12.37 1.86
CA LEU A 292 -4.97 12.89 2.56
C LEU A 292 -4.74 14.33 2.98
N PHE A 293 -5.79 15.12 2.89
CA PHE A 293 -5.88 16.46 3.43
C PHE A 293 -7.33 16.72 3.85
N LYS A 294 -7.53 17.70 4.72
CA LYS A 294 -8.86 18.04 5.23
C LYS A 294 -9.88 18.22 4.10
N GLY A 295 -11.03 17.60 4.23
CA GLY A 295 -12.13 17.68 3.28
C GLY A 295 -11.97 16.82 2.02
N ARG A 296 -10.85 16.08 1.85
CA ARG A 296 -10.66 15.23 0.66
C ARG A 296 -11.57 14.01 0.66
N VAL A 297 -11.50 13.19 1.68
CA VAL A 297 -12.30 11.95 1.79
C VAL A 297 -13.47 12.09 2.74
N VAL A 298 -13.42 13.05 3.66
CA VAL A 298 -14.44 13.33 4.65
C VAL A 298 -14.50 14.83 4.92
N GLU A 299 -15.71 15.35 5.08
CA GLU A 299 -15.97 16.76 5.44
C GLU A 299 -16.37 16.86 6.91
N ASP A 300 -16.21 18.06 7.50
CA ASP A 300 -16.72 18.32 8.83
C ASP A 300 -18.27 18.33 8.81
N ALA A 301 -18.89 17.74 9.82
CA ALA A 301 -20.28 17.97 10.15
C ALA A 301 -20.43 19.22 11.05
N ASN A 302 -21.65 19.73 11.23
CA ASN A 302 -21.90 20.95 12.01
C ASN A 302 -21.28 20.94 13.42
N ASN A 303 -21.25 19.76 14.07
CA ASN A 303 -20.78 19.61 15.46
C ASN A 303 -19.69 18.54 15.61
N LYS A 304 -19.17 18.00 14.51
CA LYS A 304 -18.15 16.91 14.53
C LYS A 304 -17.15 17.11 13.40
N LYS A 305 -15.89 17.16 13.75
CA LYS A 305 -14.80 17.23 12.78
C LYS A 305 -14.66 15.90 12.05
N GLY A 306 -14.57 15.94 10.72
CA GLY A 306 -14.16 14.79 9.91
C GLY A 306 -12.66 14.59 10.03
N GLU A 307 -12.21 13.35 10.18
CA GLU A 307 -10.80 13.01 10.35
C GLU A 307 -10.37 11.97 9.32
N SER A 308 -9.18 12.16 8.76
CA SER A 308 -8.57 11.25 7.80
C SER A 308 -7.23 10.78 8.32
N LEU A 309 -7.10 9.50 8.62
CA LEU A 309 -5.90 8.86 9.15
C LEU A 309 -5.30 7.90 8.13
N LEU A 310 -3.98 7.82 8.07
CA LEU A 310 -3.24 6.89 7.21
C LEU A 310 -2.67 5.73 8.03
N ALA A 311 -2.88 4.51 7.55
CA ALA A 311 -2.35 3.30 8.17
C ALA A 311 -2.07 2.21 7.13
N SER A 312 -1.38 1.16 7.56
CA SER A 312 -1.15 -0.04 6.78
C SER A 312 -2.42 -0.86 6.59
N THR A 313 -2.45 -1.71 5.56
CA THR A 313 -3.58 -2.58 5.27
C THR A 313 -4.02 -3.43 6.47
N PRO A 314 -3.13 -4.11 7.22
CA PRO A 314 -3.55 -4.89 8.38
C PRO A 314 -4.23 -4.05 9.46
N VAL A 315 -3.74 -2.83 9.69
CA VAL A 315 -4.33 -1.92 10.70
C VAL A 315 -5.73 -1.48 10.26
N VAL A 316 -5.92 -1.15 8.97
CA VAL A 316 -7.23 -0.76 8.42
C VAL A 316 -8.24 -1.90 8.54
N VAL A 317 -7.86 -3.13 8.11
CA VAL A 317 -8.73 -4.32 8.18
C VAL A 317 -9.19 -4.58 9.61
N LEU A 318 -8.23 -4.66 10.54
CA LEU A 318 -8.56 -4.95 11.93
C LEU A 318 -9.38 -3.83 12.58
N SER A 319 -9.10 -2.58 12.24
CA SER A 319 -9.88 -1.44 12.74
C SER A 319 -11.31 -1.46 12.25
N SER A 320 -11.58 -1.88 11.02
CA SER A 320 -12.94 -2.01 10.49
C SER A 320 -13.71 -3.14 11.18
N ILE A 321 -13.05 -4.26 11.48
CA ILE A 321 -13.66 -5.36 12.26
C ILE A 321 -13.98 -4.89 13.69
N LEU A 322 -13.09 -4.12 14.32
CA LEU A 322 -13.25 -3.67 15.72
C LEU A 322 -14.08 -2.38 15.87
N GLY A 323 -14.28 -1.58 14.81
CA GLY A 323 -14.86 -0.23 14.87
C GLY A 323 -13.96 0.80 15.56
N ARG A 324 -12.70 0.46 15.79
CA ARG A 324 -11.71 1.29 16.49
C ARG A 324 -10.28 0.87 16.15
N THR A 325 -9.31 1.71 16.47
CA THR A 325 -7.90 1.31 16.41
C THR A 325 -7.63 0.10 17.32
N PRO A 326 -6.80 -0.87 16.90
CA PRO A 326 -6.47 -2.05 17.70
C PRO A 326 -5.47 -1.73 18.83
N ALA A 327 -5.42 -2.58 19.85
CA ALA A 327 -4.27 -2.70 20.72
C ALA A 327 -3.13 -3.44 20.00
N ILE A 328 -1.89 -3.29 20.47
CA ILE A 328 -0.74 -3.95 19.83
C ILE A 328 -0.85 -5.48 19.90
N GLU A 329 -1.38 -6.01 21.00
CA GLU A 329 -1.60 -7.45 21.19
C GLU A 329 -2.68 -7.97 20.24
N GLU A 330 -3.78 -7.22 20.05
CA GLU A 330 -4.84 -7.56 19.09
C GLU A 330 -4.29 -7.58 17.67
N TYR A 331 -3.43 -6.61 17.34
CA TYR A 331 -2.79 -6.54 16.03
C TYR A 331 -1.86 -7.75 15.79
N LYS A 332 -0.91 -7.99 16.72
CA LYS A 332 0.04 -9.11 16.60
C LYS A 332 -0.67 -10.47 16.52
N ASP A 333 -1.77 -10.61 17.25
CA ASP A 333 -2.59 -11.81 17.18
C ASP A 333 -3.33 -11.96 15.84
N ALA A 334 -3.88 -10.88 15.29
CA ALA A 334 -4.61 -10.88 14.02
C ALA A 334 -3.70 -11.21 12.82
N VAL A 335 -2.45 -10.78 12.84
CA VAL A 335 -1.46 -11.06 11.78
C VAL A 335 -0.61 -12.30 12.06
N LYS A 336 -0.89 -13.02 13.13
CA LYS A 336 -0.13 -14.22 13.50
C LYS A 336 -0.16 -15.27 12.40
N GLY A 337 1.03 -15.73 11.97
CA GLY A 337 1.16 -16.71 10.89
C GLY A 337 1.05 -16.10 9.48
N ILE A 338 0.93 -14.78 9.37
CA ILE A 338 1.02 -14.05 8.11
C ILE A 338 2.41 -13.41 8.05
N ASP A 339 3.16 -13.71 7.00
CA ASP A 339 4.43 -13.03 6.74
C ASP A 339 4.17 -11.80 5.86
N LEU A 340 4.01 -10.64 6.49
CA LEU A 340 3.70 -9.38 5.80
C LEU A 340 4.84 -8.88 4.90
N THR A 341 6.01 -9.48 4.99
CA THR A 341 7.20 -9.09 4.21
C THR A 341 7.26 -9.74 2.84
N LYS A 342 6.44 -10.77 2.54
CA LYS A 342 6.59 -11.66 1.38
C LYS A 342 5.41 -11.69 0.41
N PHE A 343 4.46 -10.79 0.49
CA PHE A 343 3.22 -10.90 -0.31
C PHE A 343 3.33 -10.52 -1.79
N SER A 344 4.50 -10.14 -2.28
CA SER A 344 4.68 -9.74 -3.69
C SER A 344 5.49 -10.68 -4.58
N PRO A 345 5.86 -11.93 -4.22
CA PRO A 345 6.61 -12.77 -5.14
C PRO A 345 5.75 -13.09 -6.38
N PRO A 346 6.38 -13.26 -7.56
CA PRO A 346 5.73 -13.86 -8.72
C PRO A 346 5.16 -15.21 -8.31
N THR A 347 4.01 -15.59 -8.84
CA THR A 347 3.43 -16.91 -8.59
C THR A 347 4.43 -17.98 -9.03
N GLU A 348 4.57 -19.08 -8.27
CA GLU A 348 5.45 -20.22 -8.61
C GLU A 348 5.20 -20.75 -10.03
N ASN A 349 3.97 -20.63 -10.54
CA ASN A 349 3.61 -20.98 -11.91
C ASN A 349 4.26 -20.07 -12.97
N ALA A 350 4.55 -18.82 -12.65
CA ALA A 350 5.27 -17.92 -13.55
C ALA A 350 6.78 -18.25 -13.58
N SER A 351 7.36 -18.69 -12.45
CA SER A 351 8.75 -19.11 -12.38
C SER A 351 8.99 -20.45 -13.09
N ASN A 352 8.07 -21.41 -12.96
CA ASN A 352 8.18 -22.72 -13.61
C ASN A 352 8.00 -22.68 -15.13
N SER A 353 7.21 -21.73 -15.66
CA SER A 353 7.10 -21.54 -17.12
C SER A 353 8.31 -20.83 -17.73
N ILE A 354 9.12 -20.16 -16.92
CA ILE A 354 10.33 -19.45 -17.36
C ILE A 354 11.58 -20.34 -17.23
N SER A 355 11.60 -21.29 -16.28
CA SER A 355 12.77 -22.14 -16.01
C SER A 355 12.96 -23.32 -16.98
N THR A 356 12.02 -23.61 -17.88
CA THR A 356 12.10 -24.78 -18.77
C THR A 356 12.52 -24.47 -20.20
N ASN A 357 12.89 -23.21 -20.54
CA ASN A 357 13.31 -22.81 -21.89
C ASN A 357 14.48 -21.81 -21.89
N PHE A 358 15.49 -22.01 -21.06
CA PHE A 358 16.78 -21.33 -21.15
C PHE A 358 17.91 -22.34 -21.40
#